data_756f7ffa563a5e2abb2df08df010aca8
#
_entry.id   756f7ffa563a5e2abb2df08df010aca8
#
_cell.length_a   1.000
_cell.length_b   1.000
_cell.length_c   1.000
_cell.angle_alpha   90.00
_cell.angle_beta   90.00
_cell.angle_gamma   90.00
#
_symmetry.space_group_name_H-M   'P 1'
#
loop_
_entity.id
_entity.type
_entity.pdbx_description
1 polymer ?
#
loop_
_entity_poly.entity_id
_entity_poly.type
_entity_poly.pdbx_seq_one_letter_code
_entity_poly.pdbx_strand_id
1 'polypeptide(L)'
;HNVVLQKLLRESGLKPVTRASGEIAADEVNLLIMAPSDMVPALAAGQIAGYIVAEPFNAAAEVNQVGKVLRFTGDVWKDHACCVVFMNEQDLSERPEWSQKVVNAMVKAQLWTRDNRAETAQLLSSANENKYTPHSPEILSRVLTPTDEDLAEYVKTGAIKHPEWRDRRIDFQPYPFPTYTEELVKLLKETHVEGDRAFLDALDPAFAAKDLVDDSFVKKAIAEVGGLQAFGL
;
A
#
# COMPACT_ATOMS: atom_id res chain seq x y z
N HIS A 1 5.52 2.27 2.45
CA HIS A 1 6.23 0.97 2.36
C HIS A 1 7.50 0.95 3.23
N ASN A 2 8.40 1.94 3.10
CA ASN A 2 9.67 1.98 3.84
C ASN A 2 9.45 1.89 5.37
N VAL A 3 8.46 2.60 5.91
CA VAL A 3 8.10 2.56 7.35
C VAL A 3 7.76 1.14 7.79
N VAL A 4 6.89 0.45 7.05
CA VAL A 4 6.47 -0.92 7.37
C VAL A 4 7.62 -1.91 7.22
N LEU A 5 8.45 -1.76 6.19
CA LEU A 5 9.65 -2.59 6.01
C LEU A 5 10.61 -2.44 7.19
N GLN A 6 10.93 -1.22 7.56
CA GLN A 6 11.86 -1.00 8.66
C GLN A 6 11.30 -1.45 10.02
N LYS A 7 9.98 -1.31 10.23
CA LYS A 7 9.32 -1.89 11.41
C LYS A 7 9.52 -3.41 11.44
N LEU A 8 9.22 -4.10 10.34
CA LEU A 8 9.37 -5.56 10.22
C LEU A 8 10.83 -6.00 10.47
N LEU A 9 11.80 -5.30 9.88
CA LEU A 9 13.23 -5.60 10.05
C LEU A 9 13.66 -5.45 11.51
N ARG A 10 13.30 -4.34 12.17
CA ARG A 10 13.62 -4.11 13.59
C ARG A 10 12.98 -5.16 14.50
N GLU A 11 11.71 -5.50 14.27
CA GLU A 11 11.00 -6.55 15.04
C GLU A 11 11.63 -7.95 14.84
N SER A 12 12.35 -8.13 13.73
CA SER A 12 13.10 -9.34 13.43
C SER A 12 14.56 -9.28 13.93
N GLY A 13 14.97 -8.25 14.67
CA GLY A 13 16.33 -8.06 15.17
C GLY A 13 17.32 -7.58 14.12
N LEU A 14 16.84 -7.10 12.97
CA LEU A 14 17.69 -6.61 11.88
C LEU A 14 17.77 -5.08 11.89
N LYS A 15 18.91 -4.55 11.51
CA LYS A 15 19.21 -3.12 11.48
C LYS A 15 19.17 -2.60 10.04
N PRO A 16 18.21 -1.74 9.69
CA PRO A 16 18.19 -1.10 8.38
C PRO A 16 19.30 -0.07 8.28
N VAL A 17 20.04 -0.10 7.18
CA VAL A 17 21.10 0.86 6.83
C VAL A 17 20.95 1.32 5.39
N THR A 18 21.55 2.46 5.06
CA THR A 18 21.67 2.97 3.70
C THR A 18 23.16 3.24 3.43
N ARG A 19 23.76 2.44 2.55
CA ARG A 19 25.18 2.56 2.21
C ARG A 19 25.37 2.45 0.70
N ALA A 20 26.14 3.37 0.14
CA ALA A 20 26.51 3.33 -1.28
C ALA A 20 27.55 2.23 -1.58
N SER A 21 28.37 1.85 -0.58
CA SER A 21 29.43 0.84 -0.70
C SER A 21 29.88 0.36 0.68
N GLY A 22 30.65 -0.72 0.72
CA GLY A 22 31.20 -1.32 1.93
C GLY A 22 30.51 -2.63 2.33
N GLU A 23 31.07 -3.30 3.32
CA GLU A 23 30.52 -4.53 3.86
C GLU A 23 29.27 -4.24 4.70
N ILE A 24 28.30 -5.15 4.60
CA ILE A 24 27.08 -5.17 5.40
C ILE A 24 27.30 -6.21 6.51
N ALA A 25 27.08 -5.81 7.76
CA ALA A 25 27.17 -6.74 8.89
C ALA A 25 26.04 -7.78 8.86
N ALA A 26 26.22 -8.87 9.56
CA ALA A 26 25.28 -10.00 9.54
C ALA A 26 23.85 -9.65 10.06
N ASP A 27 23.74 -8.62 10.89
CA ASP A 27 22.50 -8.07 11.43
C ASP A 27 21.99 -6.86 10.67
N GLU A 28 22.69 -6.41 9.61
CA GLU A 28 22.32 -5.24 8.82
C GLU A 28 21.61 -5.63 7.52
N VAL A 29 20.65 -4.79 7.12
CA VAL A 29 19.98 -4.86 5.82
C VAL A 29 20.14 -3.53 5.11
N ASN A 30 20.84 -3.53 3.97
CA ASN A 30 21.03 -2.33 3.17
C ASN A 30 19.78 -2.03 2.34
N LEU A 31 19.20 -0.85 2.55
CA LEU A 31 18.01 -0.40 1.85
C LEU A 31 18.40 0.38 0.60
N LEU A 32 17.76 0.03 -0.51
CA LEU A 32 17.94 0.68 -1.81
C LEU A 32 16.62 1.25 -2.30
N ILE A 33 16.67 2.39 -2.96
CA ILE A 33 15.51 2.96 -3.66
C ILE A 33 15.55 2.47 -5.10
N MET A 34 14.41 1.89 -5.56
CA MET A 34 14.30 1.32 -6.90
C MET A 34 12.90 1.57 -7.46
N ALA A 35 12.79 1.77 -8.78
CA ALA A 35 11.50 1.87 -9.43
C ALA A 35 10.74 0.53 -9.34
N PRO A 36 9.41 0.52 -9.14
CA PRO A 36 8.63 -0.73 -9.04
C PRO A 36 8.80 -1.67 -10.23
N SER A 37 8.92 -1.13 -11.45
CA SER A 37 9.16 -1.90 -12.67
C SER A 37 10.48 -2.67 -12.67
N ASP A 38 11.47 -2.19 -11.92
CA ASP A 38 12.83 -2.76 -11.90
C ASP A 38 13.00 -3.80 -10.78
N MET A 39 12.08 -3.83 -9.80
CA MET A 39 12.20 -4.70 -8.62
C MET A 39 12.10 -6.18 -8.96
N VAL A 40 11.15 -6.58 -9.81
CA VAL A 40 10.96 -7.98 -10.22
C VAL A 40 12.15 -8.48 -11.02
N PRO A 41 12.66 -7.77 -12.07
CA PRO A 41 13.88 -8.16 -12.76
C PRO A 41 15.11 -8.20 -11.86
N ALA A 42 15.28 -7.24 -10.95
CA ALA A 42 16.41 -7.21 -10.03
C ALA A 42 16.41 -8.39 -9.05
N LEU A 43 15.23 -8.79 -8.56
CA LEU A 43 15.08 -9.98 -7.74
C LEU A 43 15.42 -11.24 -8.55
N ALA A 44 14.90 -11.38 -9.77
CA ALA A 44 15.18 -12.49 -10.66
C ALA A 44 16.67 -12.63 -10.98
N ALA A 45 17.38 -11.50 -11.13
CA ALA A 45 18.81 -11.45 -11.38
C ALA A 45 19.68 -11.64 -10.11
N GLY A 46 19.08 -11.78 -8.92
CA GLY A 46 19.80 -11.87 -7.66
C GLY A 46 20.52 -10.60 -7.22
N GLN A 47 20.16 -9.46 -7.78
CA GLN A 47 20.74 -8.16 -7.42
C GLN A 47 20.22 -7.62 -6.09
N ILE A 48 19.01 -8.04 -5.70
CA ILE A 48 18.38 -7.75 -4.41
C ILE A 48 17.87 -9.03 -3.78
N ALA A 49 17.89 -9.10 -2.46
CA ALA A 49 17.38 -10.25 -1.69
C ALA A 49 15.85 -10.23 -1.53
N GLY A 50 15.25 -9.07 -1.65
CA GLY A 50 13.80 -8.86 -1.54
C GLY A 50 13.44 -7.41 -1.76
N TYR A 51 12.14 -7.12 -1.83
CA TYR A 51 11.63 -5.77 -1.98
C TYR A 51 10.28 -5.60 -1.28
N ILE A 52 9.86 -4.37 -1.12
CA ILE A 52 8.51 -3.99 -0.67
C ILE A 52 7.94 -2.98 -1.67
N VAL A 53 6.75 -3.23 -2.16
CA VAL A 53 6.10 -2.39 -3.18
C VAL A 53 4.58 -2.58 -3.14
N ALA A 54 3.85 -1.62 -3.73
CA ALA A 54 2.41 -1.78 -3.94
C ALA A 54 2.10 -2.91 -4.93
N GLU A 55 0.91 -3.50 -4.80
CA GLU A 55 0.40 -4.41 -5.82
C GLU A 55 0.15 -3.67 -7.14
N PRO A 56 0.27 -4.36 -8.30
CA PRO A 56 0.39 -5.83 -8.45
C PRO A 56 1.82 -6.35 -8.68
N PHE A 57 2.86 -5.59 -8.37
CA PHE A 57 4.24 -6.00 -8.62
C PHE A 57 4.68 -7.22 -7.76
N ASN A 58 4.11 -7.39 -6.55
CA ASN A 58 4.38 -8.57 -5.74
C ASN A 58 3.75 -9.82 -6.37
N ALA A 59 2.51 -9.72 -6.83
CA ALA A 59 1.85 -10.79 -7.55
C ALA A 59 2.59 -11.15 -8.87
N ALA A 60 3.18 -10.16 -9.53
CA ALA A 60 4.00 -10.43 -10.73
C ALA A 60 5.22 -11.31 -10.42
N ALA A 61 5.90 -11.10 -9.28
CA ALA A 61 6.99 -11.97 -8.89
C ALA A 61 6.54 -13.41 -8.56
N GLU A 62 5.36 -13.56 -7.97
CA GLU A 62 4.79 -14.88 -7.69
C GLU A 62 4.39 -15.62 -8.97
N VAL A 63 3.61 -14.97 -9.85
CA VAL A 63 3.14 -15.56 -11.11
C VAL A 63 4.33 -15.94 -12.02
N ASN A 64 5.34 -15.08 -12.09
CA ASN A 64 6.56 -15.36 -12.86
C ASN A 64 7.53 -16.32 -12.14
N GLN A 65 7.19 -16.81 -10.95
CA GLN A 65 8.00 -17.76 -10.16
C GLN A 65 9.41 -17.26 -9.81
N VAL A 66 9.60 -15.95 -9.72
CA VAL A 66 10.89 -15.34 -9.36
C VAL A 66 10.97 -14.93 -7.89
N GLY A 67 9.85 -14.94 -7.18
CA GLY A 67 9.78 -14.58 -5.76
C GLY A 67 8.59 -15.20 -5.04
N LYS A 68 8.62 -15.09 -3.72
CA LYS A 68 7.52 -15.48 -2.82
C LYS A 68 7.21 -14.34 -1.87
N VAL A 69 5.96 -14.20 -1.47
CA VAL A 69 5.59 -13.26 -0.42
C VAL A 69 6.15 -13.77 0.91
N LEU A 70 7.03 -12.96 1.51
CA LEU A 70 7.57 -13.22 2.84
C LEU A 70 6.58 -12.81 3.92
N ARG A 71 5.98 -11.63 3.78
CA ARG A 71 5.02 -11.06 4.71
C ARG A 71 4.13 -10.03 4.02
N PHE A 72 2.82 -10.08 4.26
CA PHE A 72 1.94 -9.01 3.82
C PHE A 72 2.04 -7.80 4.77
N THR A 73 2.05 -6.60 4.20
CA THR A 73 2.12 -5.37 4.98
C THR A 73 0.88 -5.15 5.84
N GLY A 74 -0.30 -5.60 5.39
CA GLY A 74 -1.53 -5.58 6.18
C GLY A 74 -1.50 -6.51 7.40
N ASP A 75 -0.68 -7.58 7.35
CA ASP A 75 -0.45 -8.47 8.48
C ASP A 75 0.58 -7.90 9.49
N VAL A 76 1.41 -6.94 9.06
CA VAL A 76 2.34 -6.20 9.94
C VAL A 76 1.65 -5.00 10.58
N TRP A 77 0.82 -4.31 9.80
CA TRP A 77 0.04 -3.16 10.25
C TRP A 77 -1.36 -3.23 9.64
N LYS A 78 -2.29 -3.75 10.41
CA LYS A 78 -3.67 -3.97 10.00
C LYS A 78 -4.32 -2.68 9.49
N ASP A 79 -5.03 -2.78 8.39
CA ASP A 79 -5.80 -1.71 7.76
C ASP A 79 -4.99 -0.44 7.41
N HIS A 80 -3.66 -0.55 7.27
CA HIS A 80 -2.84 0.58 6.85
C HIS A 80 -3.16 1.00 5.41
N ALA A 81 -3.18 2.30 5.15
CA ALA A 81 -3.32 2.81 3.80
C ALA A 81 -2.02 2.61 2.99
N CYS A 82 -2.14 2.00 1.80
CA CYS A 82 -1.04 1.92 0.85
C CYS A 82 -0.95 3.21 0.02
N CYS A 83 -2.11 3.68 -0.47
CA CYS A 83 -2.22 4.84 -1.36
C CYS A 83 -3.27 5.80 -0.82
N VAL A 84 -3.08 7.07 -1.15
CA VAL A 84 -4.01 8.15 -0.80
C VAL A 84 -4.26 9.03 -2.02
N VAL A 85 -5.36 9.79 -2.00
CA VAL A 85 -5.65 10.80 -3.02
C VAL A 85 -5.00 12.11 -2.60
N PHE A 86 -4.11 12.63 -3.46
CA PHE A 86 -3.60 13.98 -3.33
C PHE A 86 -4.34 14.91 -4.28
N MET A 87 -4.71 16.06 -3.76
CA MET A 87 -5.27 17.16 -4.57
C MET A 87 -4.55 18.45 -4.24
N ASN A 88 -4.43 19.34 -5.23
CA ASN A 88 -3.86 20.65 -5.02
C ASN A 88 -4.79 21.49 -4.15
N GLU A 89 -4.28 22.13 -3.11
CA GLU A 89 -5.03 22.98 -2.20
C GLU A 89 -5.75 24.13 -2.94
N GLN A 90 -5.12 24.68 -3.97
CA GLN A 90 -5.74 25.69 -4.83
C GLN A 90 -6.98 25.13 -5.54
N ASP A 91 -6.95 23.90 -6.06
CA ASP A 91 -8.13 23.28 -6.68
C ASP A 91 -9.23 23.00 -5.66
N LEU A 92 -8.88 22.66 -4.42
CA LEU A 92 -9.87 22.47 -3.35
C LEU A 92 -10.60 23.77 -3.02
N SER A 93 -9.89 24.90 -3.00
CA SER A 93 -10.42 26.22 -2.66
C SER A 93 -11.12 26.92 -3.83
N GLU A 94 -10.54 26.91 -5.03
CA GLU A 94 -11.03 27.64 -6.19
C GLU A 94 -12.02 26.84 -7.05
N ARG A 95 -11.97 25.49 -6.97
CA ARG A 95 -12.77 24.57 -7.77
C ARG A 95 -13.46 23.48 -6.94
N PRO A 96 -14.12 23.82 -5.82
CA PRO A 96 -14.63 22.82 -4.86
C PRO A 96 -15.67 21.88 -5.48
N GLU A 97 -16.48 22.33 -6.43
CA GLU A 97 -17.46 21.48 -7.11
C GLU A 97 -16.79 20.42 -8.00
N TRP A 98 -15.71 20.81 -8.68
CA TRP A 98 -14.91 19.88 -9.48
C TRP A 98 -14.21 18.85 -8.58
N SER A 99 -13.56 19.31 -7.50
CA SER A 99 -12.92 18.48 -6.51
C SER A 99 -13.88 17.46 -5.91
N GLN A 100 -15.11 17.91 -5.57
CA GLN A 100 -16.14 16.99 -5.07
C GLN A 100 -16.53 15.92 -6.11
N LYS A 101 -16.68 16.29 -7.39
CA LYS A 101 -17.01 15.32 -8.46
C LYS A 101 -15.88 14.27 -8.62
N VAL A 102 -14.62 14.67 -8.52
CA VAL A 102 -13.48 13.76 -8.58
C VAL A 102 -13.52 12.78 -7.41
N VAL A 103 -13.69 13.28 -6.19
CA VAL A 103 -13.77 12.43 -4.99
C VAL A 103 -14.98 11.50 -5.04
N ASN A 104 -16.15 11.99 -5.48
CA ASN A 104 -17.34 11.15 -5.68
C ASN A 104 -17.09 10.02 -6.68
N ALA A 105 -16.41 10.31 -7.80
CA ALA A 105 -16.08 9.29 -8.80
C ALA A 105 -15.15 8.22 -8.21
N MET A 106 -14.15 8.63 -7.44
CA MET A 106 -13.21 7.70 -6.79
C MET A 106 -13.91 6.82 -5.76
N VAL A 107 -14.74 7.38 -4.87
CA VAL A 107 -15.48 6.61 -3.86
C VAL A 107 -16.42 5.60 -4.51
N LYS A 108 -17.13 5.99 -5.58
CA LYS A 108 -17.98 5.08 -6.37
C LYS A 108 -17.17 3.97 -7.03
N ALA A 109 -16.00 4.31 -7.61
CA ALA A 109 -15.12 3.32 -8.22
C ALA A 109 -14.55 2.34 -7.18
N GLN A 110 -14.18 2.82 -5.98
CA GLN A 110 -13.72 1.96 -4.89
C GLN A 110 -14.80 0.97 -4.45
N LEU A 111 -16.04 1.43 -4.25
CA LEU A 111 -17.15 0.56 -3.90
C LEU A 111 -17.45 -0.46 -5.00
N TRP A 112 -17.52 0.01 -6.25
CA TRP A 112 -17.74 -0.88 -7.40
C TRP A 112 -16.64 -1.95 -7.52
N THR A 113 -15.37 -1.57 -7.36
CA THR A 113 -14.23 -2.51 -7.39
C THR A 113 -14.33 -3.57 -6.30
N ARG A 114 -14.76 -3.22 -5.11
CA ARG A 114 -14.96 -4.19 -4.01
C ARG A 114 -15.98 -5.26 -4.37
N ASP A 115 -17.06 -4.86 -5.05
CA ASP A 115 -18.16 -5.74 -5.43
C ASP A 115 -17.89 -6.51 -6.73
N ASN A 116 -16.98 -6.00 -7.58
CA ASN A 116 -16.71 -6.52 -8.92
C ASN A 116 -15.22 -6.82 -9.14
N ARG A 117 -14.56 -7.49 -8.20
CA ARG A 117 -13.12 -7.71 -8.19
C ARG A 117 -12.60 -8.45 -9.43
N ALA A 118 -13.29 -9.50 -9.86
CA ALA A 118 -12.91 -10.26 -11.04
C ALA A 118 -13.03 -9.43 -12.33
N GLU A 119 -14.10 -8.65 -12.47
CA GLU A 119 -14.29 -7.74 -13.60
C GLU A 119 -13.25 -6.62 -13.58
N THR A 120 -12.92 -6.10 -12.39
CA THR A 120 -11.84 -5.11 -12.21
C THR A 120 -10.50 -5.66 -12.70
N ALA A 121 -10.17 -6.91 -12.40
CA ALA A 121 -8.94 -7.53 -12.88
C ALA A 121 -8.87 -7.55 -14.40
N GLN A 122 -9.97 -7.88 -15.07
CA GLN A 122 -10.04 -7.87 -16.54
C GLN A 122 -9.96 -6.44 -17.10
N LEU A 123 -10.74 -5.51 -16.53
CA LEU A 123 -10.80 -4.12 -16.99
C LEU A 123 -9.44 -3.42 -16.92
N LEU A 124 -8.69 -3.63 -15.82
CA LEU A 124 -7.39 -2.99 -15.60
C LEU A 124 -6.24 -3.68 -16.33
N SER A 125 -6.43 -4.88 -16.87
CA SER A 125 -5.36 -5.69 -17.44
C SER A 125 -4.83 -5.16 -18.77
N SER A 126 -3.64 -5.62 -19.11
CA SER A 126 -3.02 -5.39 -20.44
C SER A 126 -3.77 -6.08 -21.59
N ALA A 127 -4.67 -7.02 -21.31
CA ALA A 127 -5.52 -7.68 -22.29
C ALA A 127 -6.75 -6.84 -22.65
N ASN A 128 -7.13 -5.85 -21.83
CA ASN A 128 -8.19 -4.90 -22.14
C ASN A 128 -7.71 -3.91 -23.22
N GLU A 129 -8.63 -3.45 -24.08
CA GLU A 129 -8.32 -2.49 -25.14
C GLU A 129 -7.71 -1.18 -24.61
N ASN A 130 -8.14 -0.75 -23.41
CA ASN A 130 -7.66 0.47 -22.77
C ASN A 130 -6.25 0.34 -22.16
N LYS A 131 -5.80 -0.88 -21.86
CA LYS A 131 -4.46 -1.17 -21.30
C LYS A 131 -4.09 -0.27 -20.11
N TYR A 132 -5.00 -0.11 -19.14
CA TYR A 132 -4.78 0.77 -17.99
C TYR A 132 -3.55 0.41 -17.16
N THR A 133 -3.19 -0.87 -17.13
CA THR A 133 -1.93 -1.33 -16.52
C THR A 133 -1.17 -2.28 -17.47
N PRO A 134 0.14 -2.45 -17.29
CA PRO A 134 0.93 -3.40 -18.09
C PRO A 134 0.78 -4.85 -17.63
N HIS A 135 0.00 -5.11 -16.58
CA HIS A 135 -0.11 -6.42 -15.94
C HIS A 135 -1.14 -7.32 -16.64
N SER A 136 -0.83 -8.62 -16.70
CA SER A 136 -1.75 -9.61 -17.24
C SER A 136 -2.99 -9.81 -16.37
N PRO A 137 -4.10 -10.33 -16.92
CA PRO A 137 -5.28 -10.71 -16.14
C PRO A 137 -4.95 -11.67 -14.99
N GLU A 138 -4.02 -12.60 -15.19
CA GLU A 138 -3.57 -13.56 -14.17
C GLU A 138 -2.94 -12.86 -12.97
N ILE A 139 -2.02 -11.91 -13.21
CA ILE A 139 -1.38 -11.12 -12.16
C ILE A 139 -2.42 -10.32 -11.36
N LEU A 140 -3.36 -9.67 -12.05
CA LEU A 140 -4.38 -8.88 -11.39
C LEU A 140 -5.40 -9.74 -10.63
N SER A 141 -5.75 -10.91 -11.16
CA SER A 141 -6.61 -11.86 -10.46
C SER A 141 -5.95 -12.40 -9.18
N ARG A 142 -4.63 -12.64 -9.23
CA ARG A 142 -3.86 -13.04 -8.04
C ARG A 142 -3.97 -12.03 -6.89
N VAL A 143 -4.13 -10.74 -7.21
CA VAL A 143 -4.30 -9.66 -6.23
C VAL A 143 -5.74 -9.50 -5.77
N LEU A 144 -6.67 -9.45 -6.73
CA LEU A 144 -8.05 -9.04 -6.46
C LEU A 144 -8.96 -10.19 -6.05
N THR A 145 -8.65 -11.40 -6.52
CA THR A 145 -9.44 -12.62 -6.30
C THR A 145 -8.54 -13.80 -5.92
N PRO A 146 -7.71 -13.69 -4.85
CA PRO A 146 -6.92 -14.83 -4.40
C PRO A 146 -7.83 -16.00 -4.04
N THR A 147 -7.39 -17.22 -4.36
CA THR A 147 -8.14 -18.43 -4.03
C THR A 147 -7.99 -18.82 -2.56
N ASP A 148 -8.87 -19.68 -2.03
CA ASP A 148 -8.73 -20.22 -0.69
C ASP A 148 -7.42 -21.01 -0.53
N GLU A 149 -6.94 -21.66 -1.59
CA GLU A 149 -5.67 -22.38 -1.62
C GLU A 149 -4.49 -21.40 -1.49
N ASP A 150 -4.54 -20.26 -2.18
CA ASP A 150 -3.53 -19.20 -2.05
C ASP A 150 -3.46 -18.68 -0.63
N LEU A 151 -4.62 -18.40 -0.03
CA LEU A 151 -4.70 -17.89 1.35
C LEU A 151 -4.19 -18.94 2.35
N ALA A 152 -4.54 -20.20 2.17
CA ALA A 152 -4.05 -21.30 3.00
C ALA A 152 -2.52 -21.44 2.91
N GLU A 153 -1.94 -21.31 1.71
CA GLU A 153 -0.48 -21.37 1.54
C GLU A 153 0.21 -20.16 2.18
N TYR A 154 -0.36 -18.96 2.12
CA TYR A 154 0.19 -17.77 2.81
C TYR A 154 0.18 -17.92 4.34
N VAL A 155 -0.85 -18.55 4.90
CA VAL A 155 -0.89 -18.88 6.34
C VAL A 155 0.16 -19.94 6.67
N LYS A 156 0.24 -21.00 5.90
CA LYS A 156 1.20 -22.10 6.10
C LYS A 156 2.66 -21.64 6.00
N THR A 157 2.97 -20.73 5.07
CA THR A 157 4.34 -20.19 4.89
C THR A 157 4.68 -19.08 5.88
N GLY A 158 3.70 -18.57 6.63
CA GLY A 158 3.88 -17.46 7.57
C GLY A 158 3.89 -16.08 6.91
N ALA A 159 3.51 -15.98 5.62
CA ALA A 159 3.26 -14.70 4.96
C ALA A 159 2.07 -13.97 5.60
N ILE A 160 1.10 -14.73 6.12
CA ILE A 160 0.01 -14.27 7.00
C ILE A 160 0.19 -14.95 8.35
N LYS A 161 0.42 -14.18 9.42
CA LYS A 161 0.52 -14.67 10.81
C LYS A 161 -0.73 -14.40 11.63
N HIS A 162 -1.55 -13.43 11.20
CA HIS A 162 -2.79 -13.03 11.84
C HIS A 162 -3.97 -13.50 10.98
N PRO A 163 -4.58 -14.68 11.26
CA PRO A 163 -5.63 -15.27 10.41
C PRO A 163 -6.86 -14.39 10.21
N GLU A 164 -7.13 -13.48 11.14
CA GLU A 164 -8.22 -12.51 11.05
C GLU A 164 -8.03 -11.49 9.92
N TRP A 165 -6.82 -11.34 9.39
CA TRP A 165 -6.52 -10.43 8.28
C TRP A 165 -6.65 -11.09 6.89
N ARG A 166 -6.80 -12.39 6.80
CA ARG A 166 -6.63 -13.20 5.57
C ARG A 166 -7.64 -12.96 4.45
N ASP A 167 -8.76 -12.29 4.71
CA ASP A 167 -9.90 -12.27 3.79
C ASP A 167 -9.61 -11.57 2.47
N ARG A 168 -8.68 -10.63 2.43
CA ARG A 168 -8.35 -9.84 1.24
C ARG A 168 -6.89 -9.44 1.21
N ARG A 169 -6.23 -9.69 0.07
CA ARG A 169 -4.85 -9.25 -0.17
C ARG A 169 -4.74 -7.73 -0.21
N ILE A 170 -5.72 -7.06 -0.85
CA ILE A 170 -5.92 -5.61 -0.84
C ILE A 170 -7.40 -5.28 -0.69
N ASP A 171 -7.68 -4.08 -0.20
CA ASP A 171 -9.03 -3.54 -0.15
C ASP A 171 -9.06 -2.06 -0.55
N PHE A 172 -10.26 -1.50 -0.70
CA PHE A 172 -10.51 -0.15 -1.16
C PHE A 172 -11.50 0.51 -0.20
N GLN A 173 -11.00 1.12 0.87
CA GLN A 173 -11.83 1.91 1.76
C GLN A 173 -11.47 3.40 1.61
N PRO A 174 -12.47 4.31 1.55
CA PRO A 174 -12.23 5.69 1.15
C PRO A 174 -11.88 6.64 2.30
N TYR A 175 -12.19 6.30 3.57
CA TYR A 175 -12.12 7.27 4.64
C TYR A 175 -10.71 7.36 5.25
N PRO A 176 -10.08 8.55 5.25
CA PRO A 176 -8.75 8.74 5.81
C PRO A 176 -8.82 8.92 7.34
N PHE A 177 -8.88 7.84 8.09
CA PHE A 177 -8.92 7.89 9.55
C PHE A 177 -7.76 8.72 10.13
N PRO A 178 -8.01 9.75 10.96
CA PRO A 178 -6.94 10.55 11.57
C PRO A 178 -5.91 9.73 12.35
N THR A 179 -6.36 8.68 13.04
CA THR A 179 -5.51 7.77 13.81
C THR A 179 -4.44 7.08 12.95
N TYR A 180 -4.73 6.83 11.66
CA TYR A 180 -3.73 6.32 10.73
C TYR A 180 -2.59 7.32 10.52
N THR A 181 -2.91 8.59 10.27
CA THR A 181 -1.91 9.65 10.04
C THR A 181 -1.09 9.90 11.31
N GLU A 182 -1.73 9.92 12.48
CA GLU A 182 -1.03 10.05 13.77
C GLU A 182 -0.03 8.91 13.99
N GLU A 183 -0.45 7.67 13.74
CA GLU A 183 0.42 6.51 13.90
C GLU A 183 1.54 6.50 12.86
N LEU A 184 1.25 6.89 11.62
CA LEU A 184 2.26 7.02 10.58
C LEU A 184 3.36 8.01 10.97
N VAL A 185 3.01 9.17 11.55
CA VAL A 185 4.00 10.16 12.02
C VAL A 185 4.86 9.58 13.15
N LYS A 186 4.27 8.85 14.10
CA LYS A 186 5.03 8.18 15.17
C LYS A 186 6.02 7.18 14.60
N LEU A 187 5.58 6.32 13.66
CA LEU A 187 6.43 5.34 13.01
C LEU A 187 7.52 5.98 12.12
N LEU A 188 7.23 7.12 11.48
CA LEU A 188 8.21 7.87 10.73
C LEU A 188 9.35 8.38 11.62
N LYS A 189 9.04 8.83 12.85
CA LYS A 189 10.06 9.25 13.83
C LYS A 189 11.00 8.11 14.24
N GLU A 190 10.53 6.87 14.19
CA GLU A 190 11.34 5.68 14.45
C GLU A 190 12.07 5.15 13.21
N THR A 191 11.70 5.63 12.04
CA THR A 191 12.24 5.16 10.76
C THR A 191 13.60 5.80 10.49
N HIS A 192 14.57 5.01 10.06
CA HIS A 192 15.84 5.52 9.55
C HIS A 192 15.58 6.30 8.26
N VAL A 193 15.90 7.59 8.27
CA VAL A 193 15.84 8.49 7.13
C VAL A 193 17.18 9.24 7.03
N GLU A 194 17.60 9.49 5.81
CA GLU A 194 18.79 10.28 5.53
C GLU A 194 18.49 11.79 5.56
N GLY A 195 19.49 12.59 5.90
CA GLY A 195 19.40 14.04 5.91
C GLY A 195 18.90 14.61 7.24
N ASP A 196 18.47 15.88 7.19
CA ASP A 196 17.99 16.59 8.37
C ASP A 196 16.62 16.11 8.80
N ARG A 197 16.52 15.70 10.04
CA ARG A 197 15.30 15.18 10.67
C ARG A 197 14.59 16.18 11.60
N ALA A 198 15.15 17.36 11.82
CA ALA A 198 14.65 18.28 12.83
C ALA A 198 13.15 18.59 12.66
N PHE A 199 12.71 18.76 11.40
CA PHE A 199 11.29 18.95 11.10
C PHE A 199 10.44 17.74 11.54
N LEU A 200 10.85 16.53 11.17
CA LEU A 200 10.12 15.31 11.50
C LEU A 200 10.08 15.05 13.01
N ASP A 201 11.20 15.26 13.69
CA ASP A 201 11.31 15.05 15.13
C ASP A 201 10.44 16.06 15.93
N ALA A 202 10.27 17.28 15.41
CA ALA A 202 9.42 18.31 15.98
C ALA A 202 7.92 18.17 15.62
N LEU A 203 7.57 17.40 14.58
CA LEU A 203 6.21 17.30 14.05
C LEU A 203 5.27 16.65 15.09
N ASP A 204 4.20 17.35 15.44
CA ASP A 204 3.14 16.79 16.28
C ASP A 204 2.21 15.86 15.46
N PRO A 205 1.97 14.62 15.88
CA PRO A 205 1.14 13.68 15.10
C PRO A 205 -0.31 14.13 14.93
N ALA A 206 -0.92 14.72 15.98
CA ALA A 206 -2.32 15.17 15.91
C ALA A 206 -2.45 16.43 15.03
N PHE A 207 -1.45 17.33 15.08
CA PHE A 207 -1.37 18.46 14.17
C PHE A 207 -1.28 17.97 12.73
N ALA A 208 -0.37 17.04 12.44
CA ALA A 208 -0.21 16.49 11.07
C ALA A 208 -1.51 15.86 10.56
N ALA A 209 -2.21 15.10 11.37
CA ALA A 209 -3.49 14.49 10.99
C ALA A 209 -4.56 15.52 10.66
N LYS A 210 -4.59 16.63 11.39
CA LYS A 210 -5.57 17.69 11.19
C LYS A 210 -5.23 18.61 10.00
N ASP A 211 -3.96 18.90 9.80
CA ASP A 211 -3.48 19.87 8.80
C ASP A 211 -3.38 19.24 7.40
N LEU A 212 -2.97 17.97 7.34
CA LEU A 212 -2.69 17.27 6.08
C LEU A 212 -3.93 16.64 5.44
N VAL A 213 -5.00 16.38 6.21
CA VAL A 213 -6.16 15.61 5.76
C VAL A 213 -7.42 16.46 5.75
N ASP A 214 -7.92 16.79 4.56
CA ASP A 214 -9.28 17.33 4.38
C ASP A 214 -10.25 16.18 4.09
N ASP A 215 -11.03 15.79 5.07
CA ASP A 215 -12.04 14.74 4.94
C ASP A 215 -13.43 15.25 4.52
N SER A 216 -13.59 16.56 4.29
CA SER A 216 -14.88 17.17 4.02
C SER A 216 -15.52 16.69 2.71
N PHE A 217 -14.72 16.47 1.67
CA PHE A 217 -15.17 15.98 0.37
C PHE A 217 -15.53 14.51 0.42
N VAL A 218 -14.67 13.69 1.06
CA VAL A 218 -14.90 12.25 1.12
C VAL A 218 -16.08 11.88 2.02
N LYS A 219 -16.34 12.61 3.10
CA LYS A 219 -17.54 12.44 3.93
C LYS A 219 -18.83 12.58 3.12
N LYS A 220 -18.91 13.60 2.26
CA LYS A 220 -20.05 13.80 1.36
C LYS A 220 -20.17 12.65 0.35
N ALA A 221 -19.05 12.26 -0.28
CA ALA A 221 -19.03 11.18 -1.25
C ALA A 221 -19.45 9.83 -0.64
N ILE A 222 -18.99 9.51 0.58
CA ILE A 222 -19.38 8.31 1.32
C ILE A 222 -20.87 8.32 1.65
N ALA A 223 -21.40 9.47 2.07
CA ALA A 223 -22.84 9.60 2.36
C ALA A 223 -23.71 9.32 1.12
N GLU A 224 -23.27 9.73 -0.08
CA GLU A 224 -23.99 9.47 -1.33
C GLU A 224 -24.07 7.97 -1.70
N VAL A 225 -23.16 7.14 -1.23
CA VAL A 225 -23.11 5.71 -1.55
C VAL A 225 -23.59 4.80 -0.41
N GLY A 226 -24.22 5.38 0.60
CA GLY A 226 -24.84 4.61 1.71
C GLY A 226 -24.04 4.59 3.01
N GLY A 227 -23.04 5.47 3.16
CA GLY A 227 -22.25 5.59 4.38
C GLY A 227 -21.09 4.60 4.47
N LEU A 228 -20.38 4.63 5.60
CA LEU A 228 -19.24 3.72 5.85
C LEU A 228 -19.65 2.26 5.87
N GLN A 229 -20.89 1.95 6.26
CA GLN A 229 -21.41 0.59 6.25
C GLN A 229 -21.41 -0.06 4.85
N ALA A 230 -21.49 0.72 3.76
CA ALA A 230 -21.33 0.20 2.40
C ALA A 230 -19.92 -0.37 2.15
N PHE A 231 -18.95 0.05 2.95
CA PHE A 231 -17.57 -0.44 2.93
C PHE A 231 -17.28 -1.47 4.02
N GLY A 232 -18.28 -1.87 4.80
CA GLY A 232 -18.12 -2.84 5.89
C GLY A 232 -17.42 -2.27 7.12
N LEU A 233 -17.57 -0.94 7.35
CA LEU A 233 -17.00 -0.17 8.45
C LEU A 233 -18.07 0.39 9.38
#